data_41563c3abac6ce345055e38acc66a03f
#
_entry.id   41563c3abac6ce345055e38acc66a03f
#
_cell.length_a   1.000
_cell.length_b   1.000
_cell.length_c   1.000
_cell.angle_alpha   90.00
_cell.angle_beta   90.00
_cell.angle_gamma   90.00
#
_symmetry.space_group_name_H-M   'P 1'
#
loop_
_entity.id
_entity.type
_entity.pdbx_description
1 polymer ?
#
loop_
_entity_poly.entity_id
_entity_poly.type
_entity_poly.pdbx_seq_one_letter_code
_entity_poly.pdbx_strand_id
1 'polypeptide(L)'
;MKNLKYSTQTISKKDIVNVSKVLKSELLTQGPKTPEFEKKIKLLVGSKYALATNSGSSALLLACKALSLKAGDLFWTVPNSFVATANCGILCGLKIDFVDIDPDT
;
A
#
# COMPACT_ATOMS: atom_id res chain seq x y z
N MET A 1 2.36 -27.10 -21.43
CA MET A 1 2.80 -26.41 -20.20
C MET A 1 1.77 -25.32 -19.87
N LYS A 2 1.18 -25.31 -18.66
CA LYS A 2 0.33 -24.18 -18.22
C LYS A 2 1.26 -22.97 -18.00
N ASN A 3 1.02 -21.87 -18.74
CA ASN A 3 1.73 -20.61 -18.48
C ASN A 3 1.39 -20.15 -17.05
N LEU A 4 2.39 -20.14 -16.17
CA LEU A 4 2.27 -19.53 -14.85
C LEU A 4 2.23 -18.00 -15.02
N LYS A 5 1.14 -17.40 -14.58
CA LYS A 5 1.04 -15.93 -14.54
C LYS A 5 1.74 -15.41 -13.29
N TYR A 6 2.37 -14.25 -13.38
CA TYR A 6 3.04 -13.59 -12.26
C TYR A 6 2.08 -13.34 -11.10
N SER A 7 0.91 -12.81 -11.39
CA SER A 7 -0.20 -12.71 -10.43
C SER A 7 -1.54 -12.62 -11.16
N THR A 8 -2.59 -13.04 -10.51
CA THR A 8 -3.97 -12.83 -10.96
C THR A 8 -4.86 -12.57 -9.76
N GLN A 9 -5.82 -11.67 -9.93
CA GLN A 9 -6.84 -11.42 -8.92
C GLN A 9 -7.88 -12.56 -8.91
N THR A 10 -8.43 -12.83 -7.74
CA THR A 10 -9.59 -13.71 -7.58
C THR A 10 -10.79 -12.86 -7.18
N ILE A 11 -11.83 -12.85 -8.02
CA ILE A 11 -13.06 -12.08 -7.77
C ILE A 11 -14.21 -13.06 -7.59
N SER A 12 -14.84 -13.02 -6.43
CA SER A 12 -16.01 -13.82 -6.12
C SER A 12 -17.32 -13.10 -6.49
N LYS A 13 -18.42 -13.86 -6.57
CA LYS A 13 -19.76 -13.27 -6.73
C LYS A 13 -20.11 -12.30 -5.60
N LYS A 14 -19.61 -12.55 -4.37
CA LYS A 14 -19.82 -11.69 -3.23
C LYS A 14 -19.13 -10.33 -3.40
N ASP A 15 -17.93 -10.30 -4.00
CA ASP A 15 -17.21 -9.06 -4.28
C ASP A 15 -17.98 -8.20 -5.27
N ILE A 16 -18.48 -8.80 -6.36
CA ILE A 16 -19.31 -8.11 -7.36
C ILE A 16 -20.56 -7.51 -6.72
N VAL A 17 -21.26 -8.28 -5.90
CA VAL A 17 -22.48 -7.82 -5.20
C VAL A 17 -22.16 -6.66 -4.27
N ASN A 18 -21.05 -6.74 -3.52
CA ASN A 18 -20.66 -5.69 -2.59
C ASN A 18 -20.28 -4.39 -3.32
N VAL A 19 -19.51 -4.46 -4.40
CA VAL A 19 -19.19 -3.30 -5.23
C VAL A 19 -20.46 -2.69 -5.82
N SER A 20 -21.35 -3.51 -6.37
CA SER A 20 -22.63 -3.05 -6.94
C SER A 20 -23.51 -2.34 -5.89
N LYS A 21 -23.51 -2.79 -4.63
CA LYS A 21 -24.22 -2.11 -3.54
C LYS A 21 -23.65 -0.74 -3.26
N VAL A 22 -22.32 -0.62 -3.25
CA VAL A 22 -21.65 0.68 -3.03
C VAL A 22 -21.96 1.65 -4.17
N LEU A 23 -21.88 1.19 -5.42
CA LEU A 23 -22.21 2.01 -6.61
C LEU A 23 -23.66 2.54 -6.61
N LYS A 24 -24.56 1.84 -5.93
CA LYS A 24 -25.98 2.24 -5.78
C LYS A 24 -26.25 3.01 -4.49
N SER A 25 -25.22 3.23 -3.66
CA SER A 25 -25.37 4.01 -2.42
C SER A 25 -25.37 5.51 -2.67
N GLU A 26 -25.85 6.25 -1.70
CA GLU A 26 -25.98 7.72 -1.78
C GLU A 26 -24.61 8.42 -1.93
N LEU A 27 -23.56 7.90 -1.31
CA LEU A 27 -22.22 8.50 -1.30
C LEU A 27 -21.16 7.54 -1.85
N LEU A 28 -20.57 7.89 -2.99
CA LEU A 28 -19.42 7.18 -3.57
C LEU A 28 -18.09 7.75 -3.05
N THR A 29 -17.98 9.09 -3.05
CA THR A 29 -16.81 9.78 -2.48
C THR A 29 -17.04 10.06 -1.01
N GLN A 30 -16.01 9.84 -0.20
CA GLN A 30 -16.07 10.01 1.26
C GLN A 30 -17.22 9.24 1.93
N GLY A 31 -17.66 8.17 1.28
CA GLY A 31 -18.70 7.29 1.80
C GLY A 31 -18.20 6.40 2.96
N PRO A 32 -19.10 5.67 3.62
CA PRO A 32 -18.80 4.92 4.84
C PRO A 32 -17.85 3.73 4.64
N LYS A 33 -17.58 3.31 3.40
CA LYS A 33 -16.77 2.11 3.13
C LYS A 33 -15.29 2.29 3.41
N THR A 34 -14.74 3.46 3.18
CA THR A 34 -13.34 3.76 3.50
C THR A 34 -13.07 3.68 5.02
N PRO A 35 -13.78 4.40 5.88
CA PRO A 35 -13.58 4.28 7.32
C PRO A 35 -13.93 2.88 7.88
N GLU A 36 -14.89 2.16 7.27
CA GLU A 36 -15.15 0.76 7.64
C GLU A 36 -13.94 -0.14 7.33
N PHE A 37 -13.31 0.04 6.20
CA PHE A 37 -12.09 -0.67 5.81
C PHE A 37 -10.94 -0.35 6.76
N GLU A 38 -10.67 0.93 7.02
CA GLU A 38 -9.62 1.38 7.95
C GLU A 38 -9.82 0.79 9.35
N LYS A 39 -11.06 0.79 9.84
CA LYS A 39 -11.39 0.16 11.13
C LYS A 39 -11.06 -1.33 11.17
N LYS A 40 -11.35 -2.07 10.09
CA LYS A 40 -11.05 -3.51 10.00
C LYS A 40 -9.54 -3.76 9.95
N ILE A 41 -8.80 -2.99 9.15
CA ILE A 41 -7.33 -3.11 9.09
C ILE A 41 -6.71 -2.79 10.45
N LYS A 42 -7.12 -1.70 11.08
CA LYS A 42 -6.68 -1.31 12.42
C LYS A 42 -6.84 -2.47 13.42
N LEU A 43 -7.99 -3.13 13.44
CA LEU A 43 -8.26 -4.26 14.33
C LEU A 43 -7.41 -5.49 13.97
N LEU A 44 -7.25 -5.77 12.67
CA LEU A 44 -6.51 -6.93 12.19
C LEU A 44 -5.02 -6.86 12.56
N VAL A 45 -4.41 -5.68 12.44
CA VAL A 45 -2.97 -5.48 12.70
C VAL A 45 -2.68 -4.96 14.11
N GLY A 46 -3.69 -4.72 14.95
CA GLY A 46 -3.51 -4.21 16.30
C GLY A 46 -2.97 -2.78 16.38
N SER A 47 -3.10 -1.99 15.32
CA SER A 47 -2.60 -0.61 15.28
C SER A 47 -3.57 0.37 15.93
N LYS A 48 -3.05 1.53 16.38
CA LYS A 48 -3.88 2.62 16.88
C LYS A 48 -4.63 3.35 15.77
N TYR A 49 -4.04 3.42 14.58
CA TYR A 49 -4.59 4.10 13.41
C TYR A 49 -4.40 3.24 12.16
N ALA A 50 -5.26 3.43 11.18
CA ALA A 50 -5.11 2.94 9.82
C ALA A 50 -5.65 4.02 8.87
N LEU A 51 -4.99 4.20 7.75
CA LEU A 51 -5.37 5.17 6.72
C LEU A 51 -5.33 4.51 5.36
N ALA A 52 -6.43 4.57 4.63
CA ALA A 52 -6.52 4.07 3.26
C ALA A 52 -6.00 5.13 2.29
N THR A 53 -5.27 4.67 1.28
CA THR A 53 -4.77 5.48 0.18
C THR A 53 -5.23 4.90 -1.16
N ASN A 54 -5.14 5.68 -2.22
CA ASN A 54 -5.52 5.27 -3.57
C ASN A 54 -4.53 4.29 -4.23
N SER A 55 -3.33 4.14 -3.68
CA SER A 55 -2.30 3.24 -4.21
C SER A 55 -1.25 2.88 -3.15
N GLY A 56 -0.53 1.76 -3.35
CA GLY A 56 0.61 1.39 -2.54
C GLY A 56 1.73 2.45 -2.56
N SER A 57 1.96 3.09 -3.71
CA SER A 57 2.95 4.18 -3.81
C SER A 57 2.60 5.36 -2.92
N SER A 58 1.32 5.75 -2.88
CA SER A 58 0.85 6.80 -1.97
C SER A 58 0.97 6.39 -0.50
N ALA A 59 0.73 5.11 -0.18
CA ALA A 59 0.89 4.59 1.16
C ALA A 59 2.35 4.67 1.63
N LEU A 60 3.31 4.26 0.78
CA LEU A 60 4.74 4.34 1.07
C LEU A 60 5.19 5.79 1.29
N LEU A 61 4.79 6.70 0.40
CA LEU A 61 5.11 8.12 0.54
C LEU A 61 4.54 8.71 1.84
N LEU A 62 3.30 8.37 2.18
CA LEU A 62 2.67 8.82 3.41
C LEU A 62 3.37 8.27 4.65
N ALA A 63 3.80 7.01 4.62
CA ALA A 63 4.57 6.39 5.69
C ALA A 63 5.91 7.12 5.91
N CYS A 64 6.66 7.42 4.84
CA CYS A 64 7.90 8.21 4.94
C CYS A 64 7.65 9.59 5.56
N LYS A 65 6.58 10.27 5.14
CA LYS A 65 6.22 11.58 5.70
C LYS A 65 5.81 11.51 7.17
N ALA A 66 5.12 10.44 7.58
CA ALA A 66 4.67 10.23 8.96
C ALA A 66 5.83 9.96 9.94
N LEU A 67 6.95 9.44 9.45
CA LEU A 67 8.16 9.19 10.25
C LEU A 67 8.98 10.45 10.57
N SER A 68 8.56 11.62 10.08
CA SER A 68 9.27 12.91 10.32
C SER A 68 10.74 12.88 9.90
N LEU A 69 11.07 12.12 8.85
CA LEU A 69 12.41 12.00 8.29
C LEU A 69 12.86 13.36 7.73
N LYS A 70 14.16 13.62 7.81
CA LYS A 70 14.78 14.87 7.33
C LYS A 70 15.46 14.66 5.99
N ALA A 71 15.52 15.70 5.19
CA ALA A 71 16.29 15.68 3.95
C ALA A 71 17.75 15.28 4.24
N GLY A 72 18.24 14.29 3.48
CA GLY A 72 19.58 13.74 3.64
C GLY A 72 19.69 12.55 4.58
N ASP A 73 18.64 12.17 5.31
CA ASP A 73 18.61 10.92 6.07
C ASP A 73 18.78 9.72 5.13
N LEU A 74 19.43 8.68 5.63
CA LEU A 74 19.66 7.45 4.86
C LEU A 74 18.43 6.56 4.88
N PHE A 75 18.02 6.11 3.71
CA PHE A 75 16.87 5.21 3.52
C PHE A 75 17.32 3.94 2.78
N TRP A 76 17.31 2.83 3.49
CA TRP A 76 17.68 1.53 2.93
C TRP A 76 16.47 0.80 2.37
N THR A 77 16.65 0.20 1.21
CA THR A 77 15.68 -0.69 0.57
C THR A 77 16.38 -1.78 -0.21
N VAL A 78 15.62 -2.71 -0.79
CA VAL A 78 16.17 -3.79 -1.61
C VAL A 78 15.94 -3.49 -3.10
N PRO A 79 16.89 -3.85 -3.99
CA PRO A 79 16.72 -3.64 -5.44
C PRO A 79 15.65 -4.56 -6.04
N ASN A 80 15.42 -5.73 -5.46
CA ASN A 80 14.39 -6.68 -5.88
C ASN A 80 13.00 -6.28 -5.35
N SER A 81 12.53 -5.09 -5.74
CA SER A 81 11.22 -4.57 -5.33
C SER A 81 10.68 -3.62 -6.40
N PHE A 82 9.40 -3.26 -6.26
CA PHE A 82 8.81 -2.24 -7.13
C PHE A 82 9.44 -0.88 -6.86
N VAL A 83 9.73 -0.13 -7.93
CA VAL A 83 10.46 1.14 -7.90
C VAL A 83 9.88 2.19 -6.93
N ALA A 84 8.58 2.15 -6.63
CA ALA A 84 7.96 3.05 -5.66
C ALA A 84 8.59 2.95 -4.26
N THR A 85 9.20 1.81 -3.92
CA THR A 85 9.90 1.60 -2.65
C THR A 85 11.09 2.55 -2.49
N ALA A 86 11.86 2.76 -3.55
CA ALA A 86 12.96 3.76 -3.54
C ALA A 86 12.42 5.18 -3.78
N ASN A 87 11.47 5.34 -4.70
CA ASN A 87 10.96 6.66 -5.07
C ASN A 87 10.28 7.40 -3.92
N CYS A 88 9.63 6.70 -2.98
CA CYS A 88 9.02 7.36 -1.82
C CYS A 88 10.07 8.07 -0.94
N GLY A 89 11.25 7.48 -0.79
CA GLY A 89 12.37 8.11 -0.10
C GLY A 89 12.91 9.33 -0.87
N ILE A 90 13.12 9.20 -2.20
CA ILE A 90 13.58 10.31 -3.05
C ILE A 90 12.62 11.50 -2.97
N LEU A 91 11.32 11.25 -3.05
CA LEU A 91 10.28 12.29 -2.95
C LEU A 91 10.24 12.98 -1.57
N CYS A 92 10.80 12.34 -0.55
CA CYS A 92 10.98 12.92 0.78
C CYS A 92 12.37 13.58 0.97
N GLY A 93 13.21 13.61 -0.07
CA GLY A 93 14.56 14.20 0.01
C GLY A 93 15.59 13.30 0.71
N LEU A 94 15.31 12.01 0.86
CA LEU A 94 16.19 11.05 1.52
C LEU A 94 17.29 10.56 0.58
N LYS A 95 18.40 10.12 1.14
CA LYS A 95 19.48 9.42 0.44
C LYS A 95 19.15 7.94 0.38
N ILE A 96 18.96 7.43 -0.84
CA ILE A 96 18.62 6.02 -1.04
C ILE A 96 19.91 5.20 -1.13
N ASP A 97 19.92 4.08 -0.40
CA ASP A 97 20.93 3.06 -0.51
C ASP A 97 20.27 1.68 -0.60
N PHE A 98 20.94 0.73 -1.23
CA PHE A 98 20.38 -0.60 -1.48
C PHE A 98 21.13 -1.65 -0.69
N VAL A 99 20.37 -2.50 -0.02
CA VAL A 99 20.86 -3.73 0.60
C VAL A 99 20.50 -4.89 -0.31
N ASP A 100 21.48 -5.69 -0.66
CA ASP A 100 21.24 -6.84 -1.53
C ASP A 100 20.41 -7.92 -0.83
N ILE A 101 19.79 -8.78 -1.63
CA ILE A 101 19.07 -9.94 -1.13
C ILE A 101 20.06 -11.06 -0.81
N ASP A 102 19.70 -11.94 0.14
CA ASP A 102 20.42 -13.16 0.40
C ASP A 102 20.14 -14.14 -0.76
N PRO A 103 21.16 -14.66 -1.46
CA PRO A 103 20.96 -15.58 -2.57
C PRO A 103 20.46 -16.96 -2.15
N ASP A 104 20.58 -17.31 -0.86
CA ASP A 104 20.30 -18.65 -0.34
C ASP A 104 18.94 -18.77 0.38
N THR A 105 18.18 -17.65 0.59
CA THR A 105 16.90 -17.63 1.33
C THR A 105 15.73 -16.96 0.59
#